data_0b9a3c90d9607e023e1a1937e2f5abf5
#
_entry.id   0b9a3c90d9607e023e1a1937e2f5abf5
#
_cell.length_a   1.000
_cell.length_b   1.000
_cell.length_c   1.000
_cell.angle_alpha   90.00
_cell.angle_beta   90.00
_cell.angle_gamma   90.00
#
_symmetry.space_group_name_H-M   'P 1'
#
loop_
_entity.id
_entity.type
_entity.pdbx_description
1 polymer ?
#
loop_
_entity_poly.entity_id
_entity_poly.type
_entity_poly.pdbx_seq_one_letter_code
_entity_poly.pdbx_strand_id
1 'polypeptide(L)'
;MSGKASGWRRPRGVAEVSLQSRVGDVRFANPIMVASGVAGHGTELASYVDMANLGAMVVKSLSSFEWKGNPAPRLHPVTAGMMNAVGLQGPGILRWKAEELPDLLATGAKVVVSIWGRSLEEYAQAAAMLADLPEQVVAVEVNLSCPNLLGKGMFAQSADLAAEAIAVTAACNRPRWAKLTAAVTDLVSIATSVRDAGAAAVTLINTVPGLALDIETRRPQLGNGPGGLSGPAIHPVAVKAVWDVHAALPGLPIVGVGGVASAHDVVELMLAGASAVQIGTAVFASPKLPGVILRDFATWCGRHHVISVDQLVGAAHERAAATDRPGQKDSQ
;
A
#
# COMPACT_ATOMS: atom_id res chain seq x y z
N MET A 1 19.91 -25.79 -17.85
CA MET A 1 20.96 -24.73 -17.89
C MET A 1 20.73 -23.83 -16.70
N SER A 2 21.63 -23.85 -15.70
CA SER A 2 21.48 -23.13 -14.45
C SER A 2 21.71 -21.65 -14.67
N GLY A 3 20.64 -20.84 -14.65
CA GLY A 3 20.71 -19.40 -14.63
C GLY A 3 21.28 -18.93 -13.29
N LYS A 4 22.53 -18.45 -13.29
CA LYS A 4 23.15 -17.81 -12.13
C LYS A 4 22.34 -16.54 -11.82
N ALA A 5 21.72 -16.49 -10.63
CA ALA A 5 21.22 -15.26 -10.03
C ALA A 5 22.33 -14.20 -10.12
N SER A 6 22.07 -13.09 -10.77
CA SER A 6 22.97 -11.94 -10.83
C SER A 6 23.05 -11.31 -9.42
N GLY A 7 23.93 -11.83 -8.59
CA GLY A 7 24.18 -11.32 -7.26
C GLY A 7 24.59 -9.85 -7.35
N TRP A 8 23.74 -8.96 -6.85
CA TRP A 8 24.08 -7.56 -6.64
C TRP A 8 25.35 -7.47 -5.79
N ARG A 9 26.42 -6.87 -6.34
CA ARG A 9 27.64 -6.59 -5.57
C ARG A 9 27.51 -5.21 -4.94
N ARG A 10 27.58 -5.15 -3.61
CA ARG A 10 27.63 -3.91 -2.85
C ARG A 10 28.76 -3.00 -3.33
N PRO A 11 28.56 -1.67 -3.41
CA PRO A 11 29.67 -0.72 -3.57
C PRO A 11 30.66 -0.86 -2.39
N ARG A 12 31.96 -0.74 -2.66
CA ARG A 12 32.99 -0.78 -1.61
C ARG A 12 32.79 0.40 -0.65
N GLY A 13 32.84 0.15 0.66
CA GLY A 13 32.73 1.19 1.70
C GLY A 13 31.31 1.47 2.22
N VAL A 14 30.30 0.72 1.82
CA VAL A 14 28.93 0.83 2.37
C VAL A 14 28.77 -0.13 3.54
N ALA A 15 28.33 0.37 4.70
CA ALA A 15 28.08 -0.42 5.90
C ALA A 15 27.05 -1.53 5.64
N GLU A 16 27.11 -2.60 6.41
CA GLU A 16 26.11 -3.67 6.34
C GLU A 16 24.80 -3.18 6.95
N VAL A 17 23.72 -3.18 6.13
CA VAL A 17 22.41 -2.71 6.52
C VAL A 17 21.46 -3.90 6.63
N SER A 18 20.76 -4.03 7.76
CA SER A 18 19.63 -4.91 7.87
C SER A 18 18.41 -4.24 7.22
N LEU A 19 17.97 -4.78 6.08
CA LEU A 19 16.76 -4.31 5.41
C LEU A 19 15.50 -4.99 5.93
N GLN A 20 15.62 -5.94 6.87
CA GLN A 20 14.45 -6.61 7.46
C GLN A 20 13.49 -5.57 8.04
N SER A 21 12.22 -5.70 7.71
CA SER A 21 11.15 -4.85 8.23
C SER A 21 10.02 -5.70 8.79
N ARG A 22 9.11 -5.05 9.51
CA ARG A 22 8.01 -5.72 10.17
C ARG A 22 6.74 -4.86 10.10
N VAL A 23 5.61 -5.49 9.78
CA VAL A 23 4.27 -4.85 9.88
C VAL A 23 3.45 -5.67 10.87
N GLY A 24 3.32 -5.19 12.09
CA GLY A 24 2.82 -5.98 13.21
C GLY A 24 3.71 -7.21 13.44
N ASP A 25 3.11 -8.40 13.44
CA ASP A 25 3.84 -9.67 13.62
C ASP A 25 4.41 -10.25 12.33
N VAL A 26 4.09 -9.66 11.18
CA VAL A 26 4.55 -10.14 9.87
C VAL A 26 5.94 -9.57 9.55
N ARG A 27 6.91 -10.47 9.30
CA ARG A 27 8.29 -10.11 8.94
C ARG A 27 8.51 -10.18 7.45
N PHE A 28 9.26 -9.21 6.93
CA PHE A 28 9.63 -9.08 5.52
C PHE A 28 11.14 -8.97 5.37
N ALA A 29 11.67 -9.46 4.24
CA ALA A 29 13.08 -9.34 3.92
C ALA A 29 13.55 -7.88 3.75
N ASN A 30 12.63 -7.00 3.36
CA ASN A 30 12.84 -5.56 3.21
C ASN A 30 11.47 -4.83 3.20
N PRO A 31 11.44 -3.49 3.35
CA PRO A 31 10.20 -2.74 3.44
C PRO A 31 9.51 -2.47 2.10
N ILE A 32 10.09 -2.86 0.96
CA ILE A 32 9.59 -2.48 -0.37
C ILE A 32 8.56 -3.48 -0.86
N MET A 33 7.35 -3.00 -1.12
CA MET A 33 6.22 -3.79 -1.61
C MET A 33 5.66 -3.20 -2.90
N VAL A 34 4.91 -3.99 -3.64
CA VAL A 34 4.12 -3.50 -4.80
C VAL A 34 2.67 -3.32 -4.38
N ALA A 35 2.10 -2.16 -4.68
CA ALA A 35 0.74 -1.81 -4.30
C ALA A 35 -0.33 -2.58 -5.09
N SER A 36 -1.48 -2.78 -4.48
CA SER A 36 -2.65 -3.35 -5.15
C SER A 36 -3.05 -2.54 -6.40
N GLY A 37 -3.31 -3.27 -7.49
CA GLY A 37 -3.87 -2.72 -8.72
C GLY A 37 -2.87 -2.25 -9.76
N VAL A 38 -1.56 -2.47 -9.56
CA VAL A 38 -0.53 -2.07 -10.53
C VAL A 38 0.26 -3.27 -11.10
N ALA A 39 0.17 -4.43 -10.48
CA ALA A 39 0.86 -5.65 -10.90
C ALA A 39 -0.11 -6.84 -11.07
N GLY A 40 -1.37 -6.58 -11.42
CA GLY A 40 -2.37 -7.61 -11.68
C GLY A 40 -2.74 -8.47 -10.47
N HIS A 41 -3.09 -9.72 -10.74
CA HIS A 41 -3.48 -10.71 -9.75
C HIS A 41 -2.47 -11.86 -9.60
N GLY A 42 -1.54 -12.02 -10.55
CA GLY A 42 -0.64 -13.15 -10.66
C GLY A 42 0.82 -12.75 -10.88
N THR A 43 1.39 -13.21 -11.98
CA THR A 43 2.82 -13.14 -12.29
C THR A 43 3.20 -12.03 -13.28
N GLU A 44 2.32 -11.08 -13.56
CA GLU A 44 2.49 -10.06 -14.60
C GLU A 44 3.79 -9.25 -14.42
N LEU A 45 4.23 -9.07 -13.18
CA LEU A 45 5.47 -8.36 -12.86
C LEU A 45 6.72 -9.25 -12.87
N ALA A 46 6.58 -10.58 -12.84
CA ALA A 46 7.69 -11.52 -12.65
C ALA A 46 8.75 -11.46 -13.78
N SER A 47 8.37 -11.05 -14.98
CA SER A 47 9.30 -10.87 -16.10
C SER A 47 10.22 -9.65 -15.95
N TYR A 48 9.93 -8.75 -15.03
CA TYR A 48 10.62 -7.47 -14.85
C TYR A 48 11.39 -7.39 -13.53
N VAL A 49 10.89 -8.06 -12.49
CA VAL A 49 11.44 -8.01 -11.13
C VAL A 49 11.47 -9.40 -10.54
N ASP A 50 12.53 -9.73 -9.82
CA ASP A 50 12.56 -10.91 -8.98
C ASP A 50 11.63 -10.67 -7.77
N MET A 51 10.44 -11.29 -7.84
CA MET A 51 9.37 -11.06 -6.87
C MET A 51 9.70 -11.61 -5.48
N ALA A 52 10.56 -12.64 -5.39
CA ALA A 52 11.04 -13.18 -4.12
C ALA A 52 11.93 -12.19 -3.35
N ASN A 53 12.56 -11.25 -4.06
CA ASN A 53 13.42 -10.23 -3.46
C ASN A 53 12.66 -8.98 -2.98
N LEU A 54 11.35 -8.87 -3.26
CA LEU A 54 10.52 -7.80 -2.71
C LEU A 54 10.00 -8.18 -1.32
N GLY A 55 9.67 -7.19 -0.51
CA GLY A 55 9.02 -7.43 0.78
C GLY A 55 7.72 -8.21 0.60
N ALA A 56 6.82 -7.70 -0.25
CA ALA A 56 5.61 -8.41 -0.65
C ALA A 56 5.03 -7.87 -1.97
N MET A 57 4.15 -8.65 -2.58
CA MET A 57 3.23 -8.20 -3.61
C MET A 57 1.82 -8.12 -3.05
N VAL A 58 1.15 -6.97 -3.23
CA VAL A 58 -0.27 -6.83 -2.92
C VAL A 58 -1.07 -7.02 -4.20
N VAL A 59 -1.83 -8.11 -4.29
CA VAL A 59 -2.64 -8.42 -5.47
C VAL A 59 -3.76 -7.39 -5.68
N LYS A 60 -4.24 -7.25 -6.91
CA LYS A 60 -5.42 -6.42 -7.20
C LYS A 60 -6.60 -6.88 -6.36
N SER A 61 -7.35 -5.90 -5.82
CA SER A 61 -8.47 -6.18 -4.90
C SER A 61 -9.48 -7.16 -5.51
N LEU A 62 -9.74 -8.25 -4.79
CA LEU A 62 -10.63 -9.34 -5.14
C LEU A 62 -11.94 -9.25 -4.35
N SER A 63 -13.03 -9.66 -4.95
CA SER A 63 -14.34 -9.86 -4.31
C SER A 63 -14.68 -11.34 -4.23
N SER A 64 -15.73 -11.68 -3.47
CA SER A 64 -16.27 -13.04 -3.44
C SER A 64 -16.88 -13.51 -4.78
N PHE A 65 -17.03 -12.60 -5.76
CA PHE A 65 -17.63 -12.80 -7.06
C PHE A 65 -16.79 -12.16 -8.17
N GLU A 66 -17.00 -12.57 -9.42
CA GLU A 66 -16.42 -11.90 -10.59
C GLU A 66 -17.07 -10.53 -10.81
N TRP A 67 -16.24 -9.51 -11.13
CA TRP A 67 -16.71 -8.15 -11.33
C TRP A 67 -16.04 -7.49 -12.54
N LYS A 68 -16.85 -6.92 -13.45
CA LYS A 68 -16.38 -6.34 -14.73
C LYS A 68 -15.72 -4.96 -14.58
N GLY A 69 -15.95 -4.27 -13.48
CA GLY A 69 -15.49 -2.90 -13.26
C GLY A 69 -16.25 -1.86 -14.10
N ASN A 70 -15.66 -0.67 -14.22
CA ASN A 70 -16.25 0.48 -14.91
C ASN A 70 -16.05 0.41 -16.43
N PRO A 71 -16.85 1.18 -17.22
CA PRO A 71 -16.59 1.35 -18.66
C PRO A 71 -15.26 2.06 -18.93
N ALA A 72 -14.69 1.80 -20.10
CA ALA A 72 -13.51 2.52 -20.60
C ALA A 72 -13.89 3.93 -21.10
N PRO A 73 -12.91 4.88 -21.14
CA PRO A 73 -11.52 4.81 -20.67
C PRO A 73 -11.42 4.73 -19.13
N ARG A 74 -10.48 3.91 -18.63
CA ARG A 74 -10.31 3.67 -17.18
C ARG A 74 -9.08 4.33 -16.58
N LEU A 75 -8.16 4.75 -17.43
CA LEU A 75 -6.90 5.41 -17.08
C LEU A 75 -6.72 6.65 -17.92
N HIS A 76 -6.21 7.71 -17.33
CA HIS A 76 -5.84 8.95 -18.02
C HIS A 76 -4.61 9.58 -17.36
N PRO A 77 -3.50 9.83 -18.11
CA PRO A 77 -2.34 10.53 -17.57
C PRO A 77 -2.68 12.00 -17.31
N VAL A 78 -2.14 12.52 -16.21
CA VAL A 78 -2.22 13.95 -15.86
C VAL A 78 -0.84 14.47 -15.45
N THR A 79 -0.68 15.78 -15.31
CA THR A 79 0.59 16.35 -14.84
C THR A 79 0.97 15.76 -13.49
N ALA A 80 2.20 15.18 -13.42
CA ALA A 80 2.78 14.54 -12.25
C ALA A 80 1.94 13.37 -11.66
N GLY A 81 1.12 12.68 -12.49
CA GLY A 81 0.34 11.56 -12.00
C GLY A 81 -0.55 10.89 -13.03
N MET A 82 -1.51 10.15 -12.53
CA MET A 82 -2.48 9.42 -13.33
C MET A 82 -3.85 9.40 -12.61
N MET A 83 -4.89 9.64 -13.40
CA MET A 83 -6.28 9.40 -12.97
C MET A 83 -6.70 7.97 -13.33
N ASN A 84 -7.40 7.30 -12.43
CA ASN A 84 -7.97 5.99 -12.71
C ASN A 84 -9.41 5.86 -12.19
N ALA A 85 -10.21 5.09 -12.93
CA ALA A 85 -11.53 4.66 -12.53
C ALA A 85 -11.76 3.21 -13.00
N VAL A 86 -10.91 2.29 -12.55
CA VAL A 86 -10.97 0.87 -12.96
C VAL A 86 -12.25 0.19 -12.47
N GLY A 87 -12.78 0.60 -11.32
CA GLY A 87 -14.01 0.07 -10.77
C GLY A 87 -13.89 -1.34 -10.21
N LEU A 88 -12.70 -1.70 -9.67
CA LEU A 88 -12.47 -2.95 -8.92
C LEU A 88 -12.68 -4.24 -9.73
N GLN A 89 -12.43 -4.19 -11.04
CA GLN A 89 -12.48 -5.38 -11.90
C GLN A 89 -11.63 -6.51 -11.33
N GLY A 90 -12.15 -7.73 -11.36
CA GLY A 90 -11.41 -8.92 -10.96
C GLY A 90 -12.18 -10.21 -11.20
N PRO A 91 -11.47 -11.38 -11.20
CA PRO A 91 -12.04 -12.69 -11.50
C PRO A 91 -12.85 -13.28 -10.34
N GLY A 92 -12.80 -12.66 -9.16
CA GLY A 92 -13.30 -13.25 -7.93
C GLY A 92 -12.27 -14.18 -7.25
N ILE A 93 -12.44 -14.39 -5.94
CA ILE A 93 -11.46 -15.13 -5.11
C ILE A 93 -11.31 -16.57 -5.56
N LEU A 94 -12.43 -17.27 -5.87
CA LEU A 94 -12.36 -18.71 -6.20
C LEU A 94 -11.53 -18.96 -7.46
N ARG A 95 -11.78 -18.17 -8.51
CA ARG A 95 -11.05 -18.29 -9.76
C ARG A 95 -9.58 -17.89 -9.58
N TRP A 96 -9.31 -16.82 -8.88
CA TRP A 96 -7.95 -16.40 -8.55
C TRP A 96 -7.15 -17.48 -7.80
N LYS A 97 -7.77 -18.14 -6.79
CA LYS A 97 -7.14 -19.25 -6.05
C LYS A 97 -6.78 -20.42 -6.95
N ALA A 98 -7.63 -20.72 -7.95
CA ALA A 98 -7.45 -21.85 -8.83
C ALA A 98 -6.46 -21.59 -9.97
N GLU A 99 -6.49 -20.40 -10.56
CA GLU A 99 -5.80 -20.11 -11.82
C GLU A 99 -4.52 -19.27 -11.65
N GLU A 100 -4.47 -18.32 -10.71
CA GLU A 100 -3.38 -17.32 -10.62
C GLU A 100 -2.49 -17.48 -9.39
N LEU A 101 -3.07 -17.86 -8.24
CA LEU A 101 -2.33 -18.01 -7.00
C LEU A 101 -1.20 -19.04 -7.07
N PRO A 102 -1.36 -20.24 -7.66
CA PRO A 102 -0.29 -21.25 -7.70
C PRO A 102 0.97 -20.73 -8.41
N ASP A 103 0.82 -20.08 -9.56
CA ASP A 103 1.93 -19.52 -10.32
C ASP A 103 2.58 -18.34 -9.59
N LEU A 104 1.77 -17.49 -8.93
CA LEU A 104 2.27 -16.40 -8.10
C LEU A 104 3.14 -16.92 -6.96
N LEU A 105 2.70 -17.94 -6.24
CA LEU A 105 3.46 -18.57 -5.16
C LEU A 105 4.75 -19.23 -5.65
N ALA A 106 4.72 -19.82 -6.86
CA ALA A 106 5.91 -20.41 -7.48
C ALA A 106 7.03 -19.39 -7.77
N THR A 107 6.72 -18.09 -7.82
CA THR A 107 7.74 -17.02 -7.91
C THR A 107 8.53 -16.82 -6.62
N GLY A 108 8.11 -17.42 -5.50
CA GLY A 108 8.69 -17.21 -4.18
C GLY A 108 8.26 -15.89 -3.49
N ALA A 109 7.32 -15.15 -4.08
CA ALA A 109 6.82 -13.90 -3.52
C ALA A 109 6.08 -14.14 -2.19
N LYS A 110 6.23 -13.23 -1.23
CA LYS A 110 5.24 -13.05 -0.17
C LYS A 110 4.05 -12.27 -0.72
N VAL A 111 2.84 -12.75 -0.42
CA VAL A 111 1.60 -12.22 -0.99
C VAL A 111 0.75 -11.58 0.10
N VAL A 112 0.23 -10.39 -0.18
CA VAL A 112 -0.86 -9.77 0.56
C VAL A 112 -2.08 -9.76 -0.34
N VAL A 113 -3.18 -10.35 0.12
CA VAL A 113 -4.42 -10.39 -0.66
C VAL A 113 -5.26 -9.17 -0.36
N SER A 114 -5.46 -8.32 -1.35
CA SER A 114 -6.40 -7.20 -1.20
C SER A 114 -7.82 -7.68 -1.50
N ILE A 115 -8.78 -7.32 -0.63
CA ILE A 115 -10.20 -7.64 -0.80
C ILE A 115 -11.08 -6.40 -0.74
N TRP A 116 -12.26 -6.52 -1.34
CA TRP A 116 -13.29 -5.48 -1.31
C TRP A 116 -14.69 -6.09 -1.33
N GLY A 117 -15.67 -5.31 -0.89
CA GLY A 117 -17.09 -5.63 -0.95
C GLY A 117 -17.94 -4.35 -1.06
N ARG A 118 -19.18 -4.48 -1.50
CA ARG A 118 -20.18 -3.41 -1.58
C ARG A 118 -21.06 -3.37 -0.32
N SER A 119 -21.01 -4.43 0.47
CA SER A 119 -21.70 -4.58 1.76
C SER A 119 -20.83 -5.33 2.76
N LEU A 120 -21.18 -5.30 4.04
CA LEU A 120 -20.49 -6.05 5.09
C LEU A 120 -20.54 -7.55 4.85
N GLU A 121 -21.64 -8.06 4.30
CA GLU A 121 -21.82 -9.47 3.96
C GLU A 121 -20.83 -9.90 2.86
N GLU A 122 -20.60 -9.05 1.85
CA GLU A 122 -19.63 -9.33 0.79
C GLU A 122 -18.18 -9.33 1.31
N TYR A 123 -17.84 -8.45 2.25
CA TYR A 123 -16.53 -8.48 2.94
C TYR A 123 -16.38 -9.77 3.77
N ALA A 124 -17.42 -10.16 4.52
CA ALA A 124 -17.41 -11.40 5.30
C ALA A 124 -17.25 -12.64 4.42
N GLN A 125 -17.98 -12.70 3.29
CA GLN A 125 -17.86 -13.78 2.32
C GLN A 125 -16.45 -13.84 1.71
N ALA A 126 -15.90 -12.69 1.28
CA ALA A 126 -14.56 -12.63 0.73
C ALA A 126 -13.51 -13.11 1.75
N ALA A 127 -13.62 -12.69 3.01
CA ALA A 127 -12.74 -13.14 4.08
C ALA A 127 -12.82 -14.63 4.35
N ALA A 128 -14.02 -15.19 4.41
CA ALA A 128 -14.24 -16.62 4.64
C ALA A 128 -13.61 -17.49 3.54
N MET A 129 -13.64 -17.04 2.28
CA MET A 129 -12.99 -17.73 1.14
C MET A 129 -11.45 -17.73 1.21
N LEU A 130 -10.86 -16.95 2.11
CA LEU A 130 -9.42 -16.85 2.30
C LEU A 130 -8.91 -17.60 3.55
N ALA A 131 -9.76 -18.27 4.29
CA ALA A 131 -9.43 -18.90 5.57
C ALA A 131 -8.33 -19.99 5.47
N ASP A 132 -8.21 -20.66 4.33
CA ASP A 132 -7.35 -21.81 4.05
C ASP A 132 -6.14 -21.50 3.15
N LEU A 133 -5.73 -20.22 3.05
CA LEU A 133 -4.62 -19.82 2.20
C LEU A 133 -3.25 -20.33 2.70
N PRO A 134 -2.29 -20.61 1.78
CA PRO A 134 -0.92 -20.97 2.11
C PRO A 134 -0.21 -19.92 2.96
N GLU A 135 0.86 -20.34 3.68
CA GLU A 135 1.62 -19.46 4.58
C GLU A 135 2.30 -18.27 3.85
N GLN A 136 2.61 -18.42 2.57
CA GLN A 136 3.17 -17.32 1.77
C GLN A 136 2.18 -16.15 1.60
N VAL A 137 0.88 -16.39 1.79
CA VAL A 137 -0.12 -15.32 1.92
C VAL A 137 -0.13 -14.84 3.36
N VAL A 138 0.57 -13.73 3.60
CA VAL A 138 0.97 -13.28 4.94
C VAL A 138 -0.01 -12.32 5.60
N ALA A 139 -0.87 -11.65 4.81
CA ALA A 139 -1.87 -10.70 5.30
C ALA A 139 -3.02 -10.52 4.31
N VAL A 140 -4.12 -9.93 4.79
CA VAL A 140 -5.25 -9.49 3.98
C VAL A 140 -5.38 -7.97 4.09
N GLU A 141 -5.25 -7.25 2.96
CA GLU A 141 -5.49 -5.82 2.87
C GLU A 141 -6.98 -5.57 2.57
N VAL A 142 -7.71 -5.04 3.54
CA VAL A 142 -9.14 -4.71 3.41
C VAL A 142 -9.27 -3.33 2.78
N ASN A 143 -9.64 -3.26 1.50
CA ASN A 143 -9.79 -2.02 0.77
C ASN A 143 -11.14 -1.35 1.10
N LEU A 144 -11.11 -0.36 1.99
CA LEU A 144 -12.30 0.34 2.47
C LEU A 144 -12.72 1.54 1.60
N SER A 145 -11.98 1.85 0.54
CA SER A 145 -12.29 2.96 -0.37
C SER A 145 -13.29 2.59 -1.48
N CYS A 146 -14.07 1.54 -1.28
CA CYS A 146 -15.14 1.15 -2.19
C CYS A 146 -16.40 1.95 -1.90
N PRO A 147 -17.15 2.39 -2.93
CA PRO A 147 -18.49 2.93 -2.74
C PRO A 147 -19.40 1.86 -2.12
N ASN A 148 -20.09 2.24 -1.05
CA ASN A 148 -21.07 1.37 -0.42
C ASN A 148 -22.43 1.47 -1.15
N LEU A 149 -23.12 0.34 -1.29
CA LEU A 149 -24.41 0.25 -1.98
C LEU A 149 -25.54 1.04 -1.27
N LEU A 150 -25.35 1.38 0.00
CA LEU A 150 -26.36 2.10 0.79
C LEU A 150 -26.38 3.61 0.49
N GLY A 151 -25.63 4.08 -0.51
CA GLY A 151 -25.58 5.51 -0.89
C GLY A 151 -24.89 6.43 0.12
N LYS A 152 -24.21 5.86 1.12
CA LYS A 152 -23.55 6.58 2.21
C LYS A 152 -22.07 6.91 1.96
N GLY A 153 -21.61 6.89 0.70
CA GLY A 153 -20.20 7.14 0.37
C GLY A 153 -19.33 5.88 0.48
N MET A 154 -18.02 6.05 0.75
CA MET A 154 -17.07 4.95 0.95
C MET A 154 -17.06 4.47 2.41
N PHE A 155 -16.81 3.17 2.64
CA PHE A 155 -16.64 2.62 4.00
C PHE A 155 -15.59 3.41 4.79
N ALA A 156 -14.47 3.78 4.16
CA ALA A 156 -13.41 4.57 4.80
C ALA A 156 -13.79 6.03 5.14
N GLN A 157 -14.99 6.49 4.85
CA GLN A 157 -15.47 7.84 5.23
C GLN A 157 -16.26 7.84 6.55
N SER A 158 -16.56 6.68 7.11
CA SER A 158 -17.23 6.52 8.41
C SER A 158 -16.40 5.61 9.30
N ALA A 159 -16.08 6.08 10.51
CA ALA A 159 -15.34 5.32 11.50
C ALA A 159 -16.06 4.00 11.86
N ASP A 160 -17.36 4.05 12.07
CA ASP A 160 -18.17 2.88 12.42
C ASP A 160 -18.22 1.85 11.28
N LEU A 161 -18.51 2.30 10.04
CA LEU A 161 -18.56 1.40 8.88
C LEU A 161 -17.19 0.79 8.57
N ALA A 162 -16.11 1.54 8.74
CA ALA A 162 -14.76 1.03 8.57
C ALA A 162 -14.43 -0.04 9.62
N ALA A 163 -14.78 0.20 10.89
CA ALA A 163 -14.62 -0.74 11.97
C ALA A 163 -15.42 -2.03 11.75
N GLU A 164 -16.71 -1.92 11.40
CA GLU A 164 -17.56 -3.06 11.08
C GLU A 164 -17.01 -3.90 9.92
N ALA A 165 -16.53 -3.26 8.85
CA ALA A 165 -15.92 -3.96 7.72
C ALA A 165 -14.65 -4.72 8.13
N ILE A 166 -13.83 -4.17 9.03
CA ILE A 166 -12.68 -4.90 9.60
C ILE A 166 -13.16 -6.06 10.48
N ALA A 167 -14.14 -5.85 11.34
CA ALA A 167 -14.62 -6.88 12.26
C ALA A 167 -15.14 -8.11 11.50
N VAL A 168 -15.98 -7.91 10.46
CA VAL A 168 -16.57 -9.02 9.69
C VAL A 168 -15.56 -9.80 8.86
N THR A 169 -14.33 -9.25 8.65
CA THR A 169 -13.27 -9.95 7.89
C THR A 169 -12.38 -10.86 8.76
N ALA A 170 -12.71 -11.09 10.04
CA ALA A 170 -11.91 -11.93 10.94
C ALA A 170 -11.73 -13.37 10.45
N ALA A 171 -12.70 -13.90 9.71
CA ALA A 171 -12.68 -15.28 9.19
C ALA A 171 -11.55 -15.57 8.18
N CYS A 172 -10.81 -14.56 7.70
CA CYS A 172 -9.68 -14.80 6.80
C CYS A 172 -8.47 -15.47 7.49
N ASN A 173 -8.45 -15.55 8.81
CA ASN A 173 -7.38 -16.16 9.62
C ASN A 173 -5.97 -15.61 9.29
N ARG A 174 -5.88 -14.33 8.94
CA ARG A 174 -4.63 -13.60 8.62
C ARG A 174 -4.67 -12.21 9.27
N PRO A 175 -3.51 -11.59 9.52
CA PRO A 175 -3.43 -10.17 9.88
C PRO A 175 -4.18 -9.32 8.86
N ARG A 176 -5.10 -8.46 9.32
CA ARG A 176 -5.92 -7.57 8.49
C ARG A 176 -5.30 -6.18 8.46
N TRP A 177 -5.05 -5.65 7.27
CA TRP A 177 -4.57 -4.29 7.07
C TRP A 177 -5.70 -3.45 6.51
N ALA A 178 -6.08 -2.38 7.20
CA ALA A 178 -7.14 -1.49 6.72
C ALA A 178 -6.56 -0.46 5.73
N LYS A 179 -6.96 -0.52 4.45
CA LYS A 179 -6.53 0.48 3.47
C LYS A 179 -7.49 1.65 3.45
N LEU A 180 -6.99 2.82 3.90
CA LEU A 180 -7.75 4.03 4.12
C LEU A 180 -7.47 5.08 3.03
N THR A 181 -8.34 6.08 2.97
CA THR A 181 -8.22 7.25 2.09
C THR A 181 -7.89 8.50 2.90
N ALA A 182 -7.13 9.42 2.30
CA ALA A 182 -6.93 10.76 2.86
C ALA A 182 -8.11 11.71 2.56
N ALA A 183 -9.12 11.27 1.81
CA ALA A 183 -10.29 12.08 1.47
C ALA A 183 -11.35 12.04 2.59
N VAL A 184 -10.90 12.36 3.81
CA VAL A 184 -11.72 12.39 5.03
C VAL A 184 -11.30 13.57 5.89
N THR A 185 -12.18 14.01 6.79
CA THR A 185 -11.91 15.13 7.69
C THR A 185 -11.02 14.70 8.86
N ASP A 186 -11.22 13.49 9.37
CA ASP A 186 -10.49 12.95 10.53
C ASP A 186 -10.02 11.52 10.27
N LEU A 187 -8.84 11.40 9.67
CA LEU A 187 -8.22 10.12 9.38
C LEU A 187 -7.76 9.38 10.65
N VAL A 188 -7.36 10.14 11.68
CA VAL A 188 -6.89 9.55 12.95
C VAL A 188 -8.03 8.84 13.67
N SER A 189 -9.22 9.42 13.70
CA SER A 189 -10.41 8.77 14.28
C SER A 189 -10.74 7.46 13.55
N ILE A 190 -10.70 7.44 12.22
CA ILE A 190 -10.95 6.23 11.42
C ILE A 190 -9.86 5.17 11.67
N ALA A 191 -8.58 5.58 11.71
CA ALA A 191 -7.48 4.67 12.01
C ALA A 191 -7.60 4.07 13.42
N THR A 192 -8.06 4.85 14.39
CA THR A 192 -8.37 4.38 15.76
C THR A 192 -9.46 3.31 15.73
N SER A 193 -10.58 3.59 15.06
CA SER A 193 -11.73 2.67 15.01
C SER A 193 -11.39 1.35 14.33
N VAL A 194 -10.63 1.36 13.22
CA VAL A 194 -10.22 0.11 12.56
C VAL A 194 -9.20 -0.68 13.39
N ARG A 195 -8.28 -0.01 14.12
CA ARG A 195 -7.38 -0.66 15.08
C ARG A 195 -8.18 -1.38 16.16
N ASP A 196 -9.13 -0.70 16.77
CA ASP A 196 -9.95 -1.21 17.87
C ASP A 196 -10.86 -2.36 17.40
N ALA A 197 -11.25 -2.38 16.13
CA ALA A 197 -11.94 -3.48 15.47
C ALA A 197 -11.03 -4.67 15.07
N GLY A 198 -9.72 -4.57 15.37
CA GLY A 198 -8.75 -5.65 15.18
C GLY A 198 -7.97 -5.60 13.87
N ALA A 199 -7.81 -4.43 13.24
CA ALA A 199 -6.82 -4.26 12.20
C ALA A 199 -5.40 -4.35 12.80
N ALA A 200 -4.57 -5.21 12.21
CA ALA A 200 -3.17 -5.39 12.62
C ALA A 200 -2.26 -4.26 12.08
N ALA A 201 -2.70 -3.53 11.08
CA ALA A 201 -2.02 -2.38 10.48
C ALA A 201 -3.01 -1.53 9.68
N VAL A 202 -2.57 -0.33 9.30
CA VAL A 202 -3.25 0.50 8.29
C VAL A 202 -2.36 0.70 7.07
N THR A 203 -2.97 0.75 5.87
CA THR A 203 -2.31 1.15 4.63
C THR A 203 -2.75 2.55 4.25
N LEU A 204 -1.83 3.49 4.19
CA LEU A 204 -2.05 4.92 3.96
C LEU A 204 -1.21 5.39 2.76
N ILE A 205 -1.83 5.86 1.69
CA ILE A 205 -3.24 6.16 1.43
C ILE A 205 -3.74 5.48 0.15
N ASN A 206 -5.04 5.40 -0.05
CA ASN A 206 -5.59 5.13 -1.38
C ASN A 206 -5.50 6.40 -2.26
N THR A 207 -5.84 6.29 -3.54
CA THR A 207 -5.87 7.41 -4.50
C THR A 207 -6.78 8.55 -4.00
N VAL A 208 -6.43 9.78 -4.35
CA VAL A 208 -7.18 10.98 -3.96
C VAL A 208 -8.26 11.25 -5.00
N PRO A 209 -9.52 11.51 -4.64
CA PRO A 209 -10.58 11.84 -5.59
C PRO A 209 -10.20 13.01 -6.49
N GLY A 210 -10.50 12.89 -7.79
CA GLY A 210 -10.21 13.92 -8.77
C GLY A 210 -11.05 13.77 -10.03
N LEU A 211 -10.96 14.76 -10.91
CA LEU A 211 -11.64 14.79 -12.21
C LEU A 211 -10.71 15.43 -13.24
N ALA A 212 -10.60 14.84 -14.42
CA ALA A 212 -9.98 15.44 -15.60
C ALA A 212 -11.01 15.62 -16.69
N LEU A 213 -11.04 16.80 -17.29
CA LEU A 213 -11.96 17.16 -18.38
C LEU A 213 -11.20 17.34 -19.69
N ASP A 214 -11.77 16.87 -20.76
CA ASP A 214 -11.40 17.24 -22.11
C ASP A 214 -12.07 18.60 -22.41
N ILE A 215 -11.26 19.63 -22.64
CA ILE A 215 -11.76 21.00 -22.83
C ILE A 215 -12.43 21.21 -24.20
N GLU A 216 -12.05 20.40 -25.20
CA GLU A 216 -12.61 20.49 -26.55
C GLU A 216 -13.96 19.81 -26.61
N THR A 217 -14.08 18.58 -26.07
CA THR A 217 -15.33 17.84 -26.06
C THR A 217 -16.23 18.19 -24.87
N ARG A 218 -15.68 18.88 -23.85
CA ARG A 218 -16.36 19.26 -22.59
C ARG A 218 -16.90 18.06 -21.82
N ARG A 219 -16.15 16.94 -21.86
CA ARG A 219 -16.52 15.68 -21.22
C ARG A 219 -15.43 15.19 -20.27
N PRO A 220 -15.78 14.36 -19.28
CA PRO A 220 -14.78 13.66 -18.49
C PRO A 220 -13.87 12.79 -19.35
N GLN A 221 -12.59 12.75 -19.00
CA GLN A 221 -11.58 11.90 -19.65
C GLN A 221 -11.76 10.40 -19.33
N LEU A 222 -12.36 10.08 -18.19
CA LEU A 222 -12.64 8.71 -17.79
C LEU A 222 -14.10 8.35 -18.08
N GLY A 223 -14.35 7.12 -18.51
CA GLY A 223 -15.68 6.62 -18.84
C GLY A 223 -16.68 6.64 -17.67
N ASN A 224 -16.19 6.62 -16.41
CA ASN A 224 -17.00 6.74 -15.19
C ASN A 224 -17.14 8.19 -14.69
N GLY A 225 -16.54 9.19 -15.35
CA GLY A 225 -16.47 10.58 -14.88
C GLY A 225 -15.34 10.78 -13.86
N PRO A 226 -15.64 10.98 -12.57
CA PRO A 226 -14.61 11.10 -11.54
C PRO A 226 -13.78 9.82 -11.35
N GLY A 227 -12.57 9.98 -10.83
CA GLY A 227 -11.66 8.86 -10.51
C GLY A 227 -10.72 9.20 -9.38
N GLY A 228 -9.72 8.34 -9.17
CA GLY A 228 -8.67 8.54 -8.18
C GLY A 228 -7.39 9.07 -8.83
N LEU A 229 -6.85 10.16 -8.30
CA LEU A 229 -5.52 10.67 -8.63
C LEU A 229 -4.46 9.88 -7.88
N SER A 230 -3.39 9.51 -8.59
CA SER A 230 -2.22 8.80 -8.06
C SER A 230 -0.94 9.31 -8.71
N GLY A 231 0.22 8.87 -8.24
CA GLY A 231 1.53 9.30 -8.73
C GLY A 231 2.15 10.41 -7.88
N PRO A 232 3.28 11.02 -8.29
CA PRO A 232 4.07 11.94 -7.46
C PRO A 232 3.27 13.11 -6.86
N ALA A 233 2.22 13.57 -7.54
CA ALA A 233 1.38 14.68 -7.06
C ALA A 233 0.74 14.43 -5.67
N ILE A 234 0.49 13.17 -5.29
CA ILE A 234 -0.13 12.85 -4.00
C ILE A 234 0.87 12.47 -2.91
N HIS A 235 2.18 12.45 -3.21
CA HIS A 235 3.19 12.04 -2.22
C HIS A 235 3.15 12.86 -0.93
N PRO A 236 3.12 14.20 -0.95
CA PRO A 236 3.02 15.00 0.26
C PRO A 236 1.74 14.73 1.08
N VAL A 237 0.65 14.36 0.40
CA VAL A 237 -0.61 13.97 1.08
C VAL A 237 -0.44 12.63 1.81
N ALA A 238 0.24 11.68 1.19
CA ALA A 238 0.55 10.38 1.81
C ALA A 238 1.48 10.55 3.01
N VAL A 239 2.54 11.34 2.89
CA VAL A 239 3.49 11.62 3.98
C VAL A 239 2.75 12.25 5.17
N LYS A 240 1.88 13.26 4.91
CA LYS A 240 1.08 13.90 5.96
C LYS A 240 0.13 12.92 6.65
N ALA A 241 -0.53 12.07 5.91
CA ALA A 241 -1.43 11.05 6.46
C ALA A 241 -0.69 10.04 7.36
N VAL A 242 0.48 9.57 6.92
CA VAL A 242 1.33 8.67 7.72
C VAL A 242 1.81 9.38 8.98
N TRP A 243 2.28 10.63 8.86
CA TRP A 243 2.71 11.45 9.97
C TRP A 243 1.64 11.60 11.05
N ASP A 244 0.44 12.02 10.67
CA ASP A 244 -0.63 12.29 11.64
C ASP A 244 -1.06 11.03 12.39
N VAL A 245 -1.22 9.92 11.64
CA VAL A 245 -1.63 8.65 12.24
C VAL A 245 -0.53 8.09 13.14
N HIS A 246 0.75 8.18 12.74
CA HIS A 246 1.86 7.74 13.57
C HIS A 246 1.99 8.56 14.86
N ALA A 247 1.86 9.89 14.77
CA ALA A 247 1.90 10.78 15.93
C ALA A 247 0.80 10.46 16.96
N ALA A 248 -0.41 10.17 16.47
CA ALA A 248 -1.55 9.87 17.34
C ALA A 248 -1.57 8.41 17.83
N LEU A 249 -1.06 7.47 17.03
CA LEU A 249 -1.13 6.03 17.25
C LEU A 249 0.25 5.36 17.02
N PRO A 250 1.29 5.69 17.79
CA PRO A 250 2.66 5.23 17.53
C PRO A 250 2.84 3.71 17.59
N GLY A 251 1.91 3.00 18.23
CA GLY A 251 1.88 1.52 18.31
C GLY A 251 1.15 0.85 17.14
N LEU A 252 0.48 1.59 16.26
CA LEU A 252 -0.22 1.04 15.11
C LEU A 252 0.73 0.96 13.90
N PRO A 253 1.05 -0.24 13.38
CA PRO A 253 1.90 -0.37 12.21
C PRO A 253 1.27 0.28 10.98
N ILE A 254 2.08 1.00 10.17
CA ILE A 254 1.62 1.70 8.98
C ILE A 254 2.37 1.17 7.75
N VAL A 255 1.64 0.86 6.70
CA VAL A 255 2.18 0.63 5.35
C VAL A 255 1.95 1.90 4.54
N GLY A 256 3.03 2.62 4.23
CA GLY A 256 2.96 3.87 3.48
C GLY A 256 2.79 3.63 1.99
N VAL A 257 1.90 4.36 1.34
CA VAL A 257 1.70 4.31 -0.13
C VAL A 257 1.15 5.63 -0.65
N GLY A 258 1.69 6.09 -1.77
CA GLY A 258 1.25 7.30 -2.46
C GLY A 258 2.45 8.06 -3.03
N GLY A 259 2.51 8.13 -4.36
CA GLY A 259 3.49 8.90 -5.10
C GLY A 259 4.94 8.40 -5.09
N VAL A 260 5.20 7.24 -4.52
CA VAL A 260 6.56 6.66 -4.43
C VAL A 260 7.11 6.37 -5.82
N ALA A 261 8.21 7.01 -6.18
CA ALA A 261 8.92 6.90 -7.46
C ALA A 261 10.45 6.80 -7.29
N SER A 262 10.97 6.95 -6.08
CA SER A 262 12.40 6.89 -5.76
C SER A 262 12.65 6.30 -4.36
N ALA A 263 13.92 6.00 -4.06
CA ALA A 263 14.34 5.59 -2.73
C ALA A 263 14.16 6.71 -1.68
N HIS A 264 14.23 7.98 -2.08
CA HIS A 264 14.01 9.10 -1.17
C HIS A 264 12.56 9.14 -0.68
N ASP A 265 11.59 8.86 -1.55
CA ASP A 265 10.17 8.82 -1.17
C ASP A 265 9.90 7.68 -0.17
N VAL A 266 10.61 6.54 -0.31
CA VAL A 266 10.56 5.45 0.68
C VAL A 266 11.07 5.93 2.03
N VAL A 267 12.25 6.58 2.04
CA VAL A 267 12.83 7.11 3.28
C VAL A 267 11.90 8.13 3.93
N GLU A 268 11.30 9.03 3.15
CA GLU A 268 10.40 10.06 3.66
C GLU A 268 9.17 9.45 4.35
N LEU A 269 8.52 8.47 3.72
CA LEU A 269 7.41 7.74 4.34
C LEU A 269 7.82 6.99 5.61
N MET A 270 9.00 6.37 5.63
CA MET A 270 9.50 5.70 6.83
C MET A 270 9.81 6.69 7.94
N LEU A 271 10.44 7.82 7.65
CA LEU A 271 10.69 8.89 8.62
C LEU A 271 9.39 9.47 9.19
N ALA A 272 8.32 9.51 8.40
CA ALA A 272 6.98 9.90 8.85
C ALA A 272 6.29 8.84 9.73
N GLY A 273 6.76 7.57 9.74
CA GLY A 273 6.23 6.50 10.59
C GLY A 273 5.82 5.22 9.88
N ALA A 274 6.02 5.09 8.56
CA ALA A 274 5.72 3.86 7.85
C ALA A 274 6.75 2.76 8.18
N SER A 275 6.25 1.55 8.47
CA SER A 275 7.06 0.34 8.72
C SER A 275 7.41 -0.41 7.43
N ALA A 276 6.60 -0.21 6.38
CA ALA A 276 6.82 -0.72 5.02
C ALA A 276 6.21 0.26 4.02
N VAL A 277 6.60 0.15 2.74
CA VAL A 277 6.20 1.11 1.70
C VAL A 277 5.78 0.37 0.44
N GLN A 278 4.60 0.70 -0.10
CA GLN A 278 4.10 0.17 -1.36
C GLN A 278 4.38 1.13 -2.52
N ILE A 279 4.86 0.58 -3.64
CA ILE A 279 5.07 1.31 -4.89
C ILE A 279 3.87 1.06 -5.80
N GLY A 280 3.18 2.13 -6.19
CA GLY A 280 1.98 2.09 -7.03
C GLY A 280 2.26 2.53 -8.46
N THR A 281 1.68 3.65 -8.86
CA THR A 281 1.58 4.20 -10.23
C THR A 281 2.89 4.19 -11.02
N ALA A 282 4.03 4.39 -10.36
CA ALA A 282 5.34 4.41 -11.00
C ALA A 282 5.71 3.08 -11.69
N VAL A 283 5.11 1.94 -11.27
CA VAL A 283 5.29 0.63 -11.90
C VAL A 283 4.76 0.61 -13.33
N PHE A 284 3.71 1.37 -13.66
CA PHE A 284 3.19 1.46 -15.04
C PHE A 284 4.20 2.10 -15.99
N ALA A 285 4.93 3.12 -15.54
CA ALA A 285 5.96 3.76 -16.33
C ALA A 285 7.25 2.92 -16.42
N SER A 286 7.58 2.20 -15.36
CA SER A 286 8.77 1.34 -15.29
C SER A 286 8.51 0.11 -14.41
N PRO A 287 8.15 -1.04 -15.01
CA PRO A 287 7.91 -2.28 -14.26
C PRO A 287 9.11 -2.78 -13.46
N LYS A 288 10.34 -2.38 -13.84
CA LYS A 288 11.59 -2.71 -13.10
C LYS A 288 11.83 -1.83 -11.87
N LEU A 289 11.05 -0.77 -11.70
CA LEU A 289 11.28 0.25 -10.69
C LEU A 289 11.32 -0.28 -9.24
N PRO A 290 10.47 -1.23 -8.82
CA PRO A 290 10.55 -1.76 -7.46
C PRO A 290 11.92 -2.33 -7.10
N GLY A 291 12.54 -3.09 -8.01
CA GLY A 291 13.90 -3.62 -7.82
C GLY A 291 14.98 -2.52 -7.85
N VAL A 292 14.79 -1.46 -8.64
CA VAL A 292 15.69 -0.29 -8.66
C VAL A 292 15.60 0.45 -7.33
N ILE A 293 14.39 0.75 -6.87
CA ILE A 293 14.16 1.45 -5.59
C ILE A 293 14.75 0.66 -4.42
N LEU A 294 14.56 -0.67 -4.38
CA LEU A 294 15.13 -1.50 -3.32
C LEU A 294 16.66 -1.38 -3.26
N ARG A 295 17.33 -1.45 -4.40
CA ARG A 295 18.79 -1.31 -4.50
C ARG A 295 19.26 0.09 -4.08
N ASP A 296 18.57 1.12 -4.55
CA ASP A 296 18.94 2.51 -4.28
C ASP A 296 18.64 2.87 -2.82
N PHE A 297 17.58 2.31 -2.22
CA PHE A 297 17.27 2.43 -0.81
C PHE A 297 18.34 1.78 0.08
N ALA A 298 18.77 0.55 -0.25
CA ALA A 298 19.87 -0.10 0.46
C ALA A 298 21.16 0.73 0.37
N THR A 299 21.44 1.31 -0.80
CA THR A 299 22.61 2.18 -1.00
C THR A 299 22.51 3.46 -0.17
N TRP A 300 21.33 4.08 -0.11
CA TRP A 300 21.06 5.27 0.70
C TRP A 300 21.28 4.97 2.19
N CYS A 301 20.69 3.89 2.70
CA CYS A 301 20.84 3.46 4.08
C CYS A 301 22.32 3.28 4.46
N GLY A 302 23.09 2.58 3.61
CA GLY A 302 24.52 2.37 3.86
C GLY A 302 25.33 3.67 3.87
N ARG A 303 25.02 4.65 3.01
CA ARG A 303 25.67 5.97 2.99
C ARG A 303 25.34 6.82 4.20
N HIS A 304 24.17 6.62 4.80
CA HIS A 304 23.70 7.36 5.97
C HIS A 304 23.92 6.60 7.28
N HIS A 305 24.71 5.53 7.25
CA HIS A 305 25.06 4.71 8.43
C HIS A 305 23.84 4.13 9.16
N VAL A 306 22.75 3.86 8.42
CA VAL A 306 21.58 3.16 8.94
C VAL A 306 21.93 1.68 9.09
N ILE A 307 21.92 1.17 10.31
CA ILE A 307 22.25 -0.23 10.62
C ILE A 307 21.02 -1.13 10.40
N SER A 308 19.85 -0.65 10.78
CA SER A 308 18.55 -1.32 10.58
C SER A 308 17.53 -0.31 10.07
N VAL A 309 16.68 -0.72 9.13
CA VAL A 309 15.61 0.14 8.61
C VAL A 309 14.60 0.54 9.68
N ASP A 310 14.49 -0.21 10.78
CA ASP A 310 13.64 0.16 11.92
C ASP A 310 14.05 1.51 12.54
N GLN A 311 15.33 1.93 12.38
CA GLN A 311 15.80 3.25 12.84
C GLN A 311 15.18 4.42 12.06
N LEU A 312 14.59 4.16 10.90
CA LEU A 312 13.95 5.20 10.09
C LEU A 312 12.49 5.42 10.51
N VAL A 313 11.84 4.40 11.10
CA VAL A 313 10.40 4.45 11.38
C VAL A 313 10.09 5.51 12.43
N GLY A 314 9.45 6.60 11.99
CA GLY A 314 9.05 7.70 12.86
C GLY A 314 10.19 8.61 13.34
N ALA A 315 11.42 8.44 12.84
CA ALA A 315 12.58 9.19 13.34
C ALA A 315 12.48 10.72 13.17
N ALA A 316 11.62 11.21 12.28
CA ALA A 316 11.39 12.64 12.14
C ALA A 316 10.58 13.22 13.33
N HIS A 317 9.73 12.42 13.99
CA HIS A 317 8.97 12.86 15.17
C HIS A 317 9.87 13.13 16.38
N GLU A 318 10.91 12.32 16.59
CA GLU A 318 11.86 12.51 17.70
C GLU A 318 12.60 13.84 17.59
N ARG A 319 12.98 14.24 16.37
CA ARG A 319 13.65 15.51 16.10
C ARG A 319 12.71 16.72 16.25
N ALA A 320 11.45 16.60 15.82
CA ALA A 320 10.46 17.63 16.03
C ALA A 320 10.22 17.90 17.51
N ALA A 321 10.07 16.85 18.32
CA ALA A 321 9.91 16.96 19.76
C ALA A 321 11.14 17.59 20.49
N ALA A 322 12.34 17.44 19.92
CA ALA A 322 13.54 18.05 20.47
C ALA A 322 13.65 19.56 20.20
N THR A 323 13.08 20.05 19.09
CA THR A 323 13.05 21.49 18.73
C THR A 323 11.96 22.28 19.46
N ASP A 324 10.92 21.60 19.94
CA ASP A 324 9.81 22.23 20.69
C ASP A 324 10.11 22.43 22.20
N ARG A 325 11.30 22.10 22.71
CA ARG A 325 11.68 22.44 24.08
C ARG A 325 12.02 23.92 24.14
N PRO A 326 11.18 24.79 24.78
CA PRO A 326 11.50 26.20 24.92
C PRO A 326 12.67 26.36 25.87
N GLY A 327 13.77 26.91 25.37
CA GLY A 327 14.76 27.63 26.15
C GLY A 327 15.84 26.82 26.83
N GLN A 328 16.91 26.46 26.10
CA GLN A 328 18.25 26.74 26.60
C GLN A 328 18.80 27.90 25.76
N LYS A 329 18.54 29.14 26.24
CA LYS A 329 19.36 30.28 25.86
C LYS A 329 20.75 30.00 26.44
N ASP A 330 21.72 29.73 25.56
CA ASP A 330 23.12 29.79 25.94
C ASP A 330 23.38 31.17 26.48
N SER A 331 23.50 31.25 27.81
CA SER A 331 24.09 32.37 28.51
C SER A 331 25.59 32.23 28.36
N GLN A 332 26.16 32.92 27.39
CA GLN A 332 27.45 33.63 27.53
C GLN A 332 27.59 34.63 26.39
#